data_387b620a3223a67d0d46eb563d67ea2c
#
_entry.id   387b620a3223a67d0d46eb563d67ea2c
#
_cell.length_a   1.000
_cell.length_b   1.000
_cell.length_c   1.000
_cell.angle_alpha   90.00
_cell.angle_beta   90.00
_cell.angle_gamma   90.00
#
_symmetry.space_group_name_H-M   'P 1'
#
loop_
_entity.id
_entity.type
_entity.pdbx_description
1 polymer ?
#
loop_
_entity_poly.entity_id
_entity_poly.type
_entity_poly.pdbx_seq_one_letter_code
_entity_poly.pdbx_strand_id
1 'polypeptide(L)'
;MSDPIKAWQCIGCGRIEAPQNCVGICQDRRVEFVYASEHADTESELAATRGERDALHSLVRRLAWSRPHEGDWERSYRALQTQARALLSKLDASGNAEKSNATA
;
A
#
# COMPACT_ATOMS: atom_id res chain seq x y z
N MET A 1 5.65 12.64 4.22
CA MET A 1 5.24 12.14 5.53
C MET A 1 5.93 12.90 6.64
N SER A 2 5.18 13.31 7.65
CA SER A 2 5.75 13.92 8.84
C SER A 2 6.47 12.86 9.67
N ASP A 3 7.46 13.29 10.43
CA ASP A 3 8.13 12.39 11.37
C ASP A 3 7.14 11.96 12.47
N PRO A 4 7.26 10.73 12.98
CA PRO A 4 6.43 10.30 14.10
C PRO A 4 6.64 11.18 15.33
N ILE A 5 5.57 11.38 16.08
CA ILE A 5 5.61 12.13 17.32
C ILE A 5 6.01 11.18 18.44
N LYS A 6 7.14 11.47 19.10
CA LYS A 6 7.63 10.65 20.18
C LYS A 6 6.96 11.08 21.49
N ALA A 7 6.52 10.10 22.25
CA ALA A 7 5.87 10.32 23.54
C ALA A 7 6.16 9.17 24.49
N TRP A 8 5.76 9.31 25.73
CA TRP A 8 5.91 8.28 26.76
C TRP A 8 4.54 7.88 27.26
N GLN A 9 4.32 6.59 27.39
CA GLN A 9 3.10 6.05 27.94
C GLN A 9 3.39 5.32 29.25
N CYS A 10 2.67 5.70 30.30
CA CYS A 10 2.77 5.01 31.58
C CYS A 10 2.10 3.64 31.47
N ILE A 11 2.85 2.57 31.76
CA ILE A 11 2.33 1.21 31.66
C ILE A 11 1.25 0.96 32.71
N GLY A 12 1.34 1.61 33.88
CA GLY A 12 0.40 1.41 34.97
C GLY A 12 -0.96 2.05 34.74
N CYS A 13 -1.02 3.27 34.24
CA CYS A 13 -2.27 4.03 34.07
C CYS A 13 -2.60 4.35 32.62
N GLY A 14 -1.70 4.11 31.68
CA GLY A 14 -1.94 4.37 30.26
C GLY A 14 -1.84 5.83 29.85
N ARG A 15 -1.48 6.73 30.77
CA ARG A 15 -1.37 8.16 30.48
C ARG A 15 -0.24 8.43 29.52
N ILE A 16 -0.49 9.29 28.53
CA ILE A 16 0.47 9.65 27.50
C ILE A 16 0.97 11.05 27.78
N GLU A 17 2.29 11.23 27.86
CA GLU A 17 2.91 12.52 28.14
C GLU A 17 4.08 12.79 27.19
N ALA A 18 4.50 14.05 27.12
CA ALA A 18 5.77 14.41 26.52
C ALA A 18 6.90 13.71 27.28
N PRO A 19 8.14 13.62 26.70
CA PRO A 19 9.21 12.81 27.31
C PRO A 19 9.60 13.31 28.70
N GLN A 20 8.90 12.84 29.69
CA GLN A 20 9.14 13.05 31.12
C GLN A 20 9.05 11.71 31.82
N ASN A 21 9.96 11.50 32.75
CA ASN A 21 9.93 10.29 33.56
C ASN A 21 8.77 10.33 34.55
N CYS A 22 8.03 9.25 34.61
CA CYS A 22 6.98 9.07 35.62
C CYS A 22 7.69 8.87 36.98
N VAL A 23 7.31 9.68 37.97
CA VAL A 23 7.85 9.55 39.31
C VAL A 23 6.99 8.57 40.08
N GLY A 24 7.57 7.40 40.42
CA GLY A 24 6.84 6.39 41.21
C GLY A 24 7.03 4.98 40.70
N ILE A 25 6.03 4.13 40.95
CA ILE A 25 6.05 2.69 40.68
C ILE A 25 5.80 2.37 39.19
N CYS A 26 5.34 3.33 38.42
CA CYS A 26 5.00 3.14 37.01
C CYS A 26 6.26 3.15 36.15
N GLN A 27 6.28 2.27 35.16
CA GLN A 27 7.32 2.27 34.13
C GLN A 27 6.77 2.94 32.88
N ASP A 28 7.59 3.84 32.30
CA ASP A 28 7.21 4.50 31.07
C ASP A 28 7.61 3.64 29.87
N ARG A 29 6.73 3.60 28.90
CA ARG A 29 6.99 2.96 27.62
C ARG A 29 7.09 4.02 26.54
N ARG A 30 8.22 4.03 25.82
CA ARG A 30 8.38 4.93 24.68
C ARG A 30 7.44 4.53 23.56
N VAL A 31 6.65 5.48 23.09
CA VAL A 31 5.69 5.26 21.99
C VAL A 31 5.89 6.35 20.95
N GLU A 32 5.48 6.05 19.74
CA GLU A 32 5.49 6.99 18.63
C GLU A 32 4.09 7.08 18.04
N PHE A 33 3.68 8.29 17.70
CA PHE A 33 2.36 8.53 17.11
C PHE A 33 2.49 9.20 15.76
N VAL A 34 1.58 8.85 14.87
CA VAL A 34 1.43 9.54 13.58
C VAL A 34 0.02 10.13 13.53
N TYR A 35 -0.16 11.15 12.71
CA TYR A 35 -1.49 11.72 12.54
C TYR A 35 -2.41 10.69 11.90
N ALA A 36 -3.66 10.62 12.39
CA ALA A 36 -4.65 9.67 11.88
C ALA A 36 -4.91 9.87 10.38
N SER A 37 -4.88 11.12 9.91
CA SER A 37 -5.05 11.43 8.48
C SER A 37 -3.92 10.85 7.63
N GLU A 38 -2.68 10.95 8.10
CA GLU A 38 -1.51 10.38 7.40
C GLU A 38 -1.59 8.86 7.35
N HIS A 39 -2.02 8.25 8.46
CA HIS A 39 -2.21 6.80 8.53
C HIS A 39 -3.30 6.35 7.56
N ALA A 40 -4.42 7.06 7.51
CA ALA A 40 -5.52 6.77 6.59
C ALA A 40 -5.07 6.88 5.13
N ASP A 41 -4.27 7.90 4.80
CA ASP A 41 -3.72 8.06 3.46
C ASP A 41 -2.81 6.90 3.08
N THR A 42 -1.96 6.47 3.99
CA THR A 42 -1.06 5.33 3.79
C THR A 42 -1.83 4.04 3.60
N GLU A 43 -2.88 3.81 4.39
CA GLU A 43 -3.75 2.64 4.23
C GLU A 43 -4.45 2.63 2.88
N SER A 44 -4.91 3.80 2.44
CA SER A 44 -5.56 3.96 1.14
C SER A 44 -4.59 3.64 -0.01
N GLU A 45 -3.37 4.16 0.06
CA GLU A 45 -2.32 3.88 -0.92
C GLU A 45 -1.97 2.38 -0.93
N LEU A 46 -1.88 1.77 0.24
CA LEU A 46 -1.59 0.34 0.35
C LEU A 46 -2.70 -0.50 -0.27
N ALA A 47 -3.95 -0.15 -0.03
CA ALA A 47 -5.10 -0.85 -0.61
C ALA A 47 -5.08 -0.74 -2.14
N ALA A 48 -4.79 0.45 -2.67
CA ALA A 48 -4.67 0.67 -4.11
C ALA A 48 -3.53 -0.16 -4.72
N THR A 49 -2.37 -0.18 -4.08
CA THR A 49 -1.21 -0.95 -4.53
C THR A 49 -1.47 -2.44 -4.49
N ARG A 50 -2.17 -2.92 -3.47
CA ARG A 50 -2.57 -4.33 -3.37
C ARG A 50 -3.53 -4.71 -4.50
N GLY A 51 -4.47 -3.82 -4.84
CA GLY A 51 -5.38 -4.02 -5.95
C GLY A 51 -4.64 -4.13 -7.29
N GLU A 52 -3.67 -3.26 -7.50
CA GLU A 52 -2.82 -3.29 -8.71
C GLU A 52 -2.01 -4.59 -8.77
N ARG A 53 -1.41 -4.99 -7.65
CA ARG A 53 -0.68 -6.25 -7.54
C ARG A 53 -1.58 -7.45 -7.89
N ASP A 54 -2.79 -7.46 -7.34
CA ASP A 54 -3.71 -8.57 -7.56
C ASP A 54 -4.15 -8.65 -9.01
N ALA A 55 -4.34 -7.51 -9.68
CA ALA A 55 -4.67 -7.46 -11.10
C ALA A 55 -3.51 -8.02 -11.95
N LEU A 56 -2.27 -7.62 -11.64
CA LEU A 56 -1.08 -8.15 -12.31
C LEU A 56 -0.93 -9.64 -12.05
N HIS A 57 -1.13 -10.08 -10.83
CA HIS A 57 -1.06 -11.48 -10.45
C HIS A 57 -2.07 -12.33 -11.23
N SER A 58 -3.31 -11.82 -11.35
CA SER A 58 -4.35 -12.52 -12.11
C SER A 58 -3.99 -12.66 -13.59
N LEU A 59 -3.41 -11.63 -14.18
CA LEU A 59 -2.99 -11.67 -15.59
C LEU A 59 -1.86 -12.67 -15.78
N VAL A 60 -0.84 -12.62 -14.92
CA VAL A 60 0.30 -13.54 -14.98
C VAL A 60 -0.16 -14.98 -14.75
N ARG A 61 -1.06 -15.19 -13.80
CA ARG A 61 -1.61 -16.52 -13.52
C ARG A 61 -2.36 -17.07 -14.72
N ARG A 62 -3.17 -16.24 -15.37
CA ARG A 62 -3.88 -16.62 -16.58
C ARG A 62 -2.91 -17.00 -17.70
N LEU A 63 -1.86 -16.22 -17.88
CA LEU A 63 -0.82 -16.52 -18.84
C LEU A 63 -0.13 -17.85 -18.53
N ALA A 64 0.23 -18.06 -17.26
CA ALA A 64 0.97 -19.25 -16.83
C ALA A 64 0.17 -20.55 -17.01
N TRP A 65 -1.14 -20.50 -16.78
CA TRP A 65 -2.00 -21.69 -16.81
C TRP A 65 -2.89 -21.79 -18.04
N SER A 66 -2.76 -20.86 -18.98
CA SER A 66 -3.52 -20.89 -20.22
C SER A 66 -2.97 -21.96 -21.14
N ARG A 67 -3.87 -22.81 -21.65
CA ARG A 67 -3.53 -23.86 -22.63
C ARG A 67 -4.51 -23.78 -23.79
N PRO A 68 -4.25 -22.90 -24.77
CA PRO A 68 -5.11 -22.77 -25.92
C PRO A 68 -5.15 -24.08 -26.74
N HIS A 69 -6.30 -24.34 -27.36
CA HIS A 69 -6.39 -25.44 -28.29
C HIS A 69 -5.57 -25.17 -29.54
N GLU A 70 -5.19 -26.24 -30.23
CA GLU A 70 -4.45 -26.10 -31.49
C GLU A 70 -5.23 -25.21 -32.46
N GLY A 71 -4.56 -24.20 -32.98
CA GLY A 71 -5.18 -23.22 -33.87
C GLY A 71 -5.70 -21.96 -33.18
N ASP A 72 -5.83 -21.98 -31.84
CA ASP A 72 -6.33 -20.84 -31.06
C ASP A 72 -5.24 -20.01 -30.38
N TRP A 73 -3.98 -20.32 -30.60
CA TRP A 73 -2.86 -19.64 -29.96
C TRP A 73 -2.83 -18.15 -30.28
N GLU A 74 -3.02 -17.79 -31.55
CA GLU A 74 -3.03 -16.39 -31.95
C GLU A 74 -4.16 -15.61 -31.28
N ARG A 75 -5.35 -16.18 -31.26
CA ARG A 75 -6.50 -15.55 -30.60
C ARG A 75 -6.26 -15.36 -29.12
N SER A 76 -5.75 -16.39 -28.45
CA SER A 76 -5.45 -16.33 -27.02
C SER A 76 -4.36 -15.31 -26.73
N TYR A 77 -3.32 -15.27 -27.53
CA TYR A 77 -2.23 -14.29 -27.38
C TYR A 77 -2.74 -12.86 -27.53
N ARG A 78 -3.55 -12.61 -28.54
CA ARG A 78 -4.15 -11.29 -28.78
C ARG A 78 -5.06 -10.86 -27.65
N ALA A 79 -5.85 -11.79 -27.10
CA ALA A 79 -6.74 -11.51 -25.97
C ALA A 79 -5.92 -11.12 -24.72
N LEU A 80 -4.86 -11.88 -24.42
CA LEU A 80 -3.98 -11.57 -23.31
C LEU A 80 -3.25 -10.25 -23.52
N GLN A 81 -2.80 -9.97 -24.74
CA GLN A 81 -2.12 -8.71 -25.08
C GLN A 81 -3.07 -7.52 -24.89
N THR A 82 -4.34 -7.65 -25.28
CA THR A 82 -5.34 -6.60 -25.07
C THR A 82 -5.55 -6.33 -23.58
N GLN A 83 -5.65 -7.38 -22.80
CA GLN A 83 -5.80 -7.25 -21.33
C GLN A 83 -4.57 -6.61 -20.71
N ALA A 84 -3.37 -7.01 -21.15
CA ALA A 84 -2.12 -6.44 -20.67
C ALA A 84 -2.00 -4.95 -20.98
N ARG A 85 -2.36 -4.55 -22.20
CA ARG A 85 -2.35 -3.14 -22.60
C ARG A 85 -3.33 -2.31 -21.79
N ALA A 86 -4.53 -2.83 -21.57
CA ALA A 86 -5.55 -2.14 -20.76
C ALA A 86 -5.06 -1.95 -19.32
N LEU A 87 -4.45 -2.98 -18.75
CA LEU A 87 -3.91 -2.92 -17.40
C LEU A 87 -2.74 -1.94 -17.31
N LEU A 88 -1.82 -1.98 -18.27
CA LEU A 88 -0.69 -1.05 -18.32
C LEU A 88 -1.17 0.40 -18.40
N SER A 89 -2.16 0.69 -19.23
CA SER A 89 -2.73 2.04 -19.32
C SER A 89 -3.28 2.51 -17.99
N LYS A 90 -3.96 1.63 -17.28
CA LYS A 90 -4.52 1.92 -15.96
C LYS A 90 -3.44 2.17 -14.93
N LEU A 91 -2.39 1.34 -14.91
CA LEU A 91 -1.28 1.48 -13.98
C LEU A 91 -0.43 2.71 -14.28
N ASP A 92 -0.19 3.01 -15.56
CA ASP A 92 0.57 4.19 -15.96
C ASP A 92 -0.17 5.48 -15.60
N ALA A 93 -1.48 5.51 -15.75
CA ALA A 93 -2.31 6.64 -15.32
C ALA A 93 -2.21 6.87 -13.82
N SER A 94 -2.24 5.79 -13.04
CA SER A 94 -2.08 5.81 -11.58
C SER A 94 -0.69 6.33 -11.20
N GLY A 95 0.36 5.81 -11.84
CA GLY A 95 1.74 6.22 -11.60
C GLY A 95 1.98 7.70 -11.95
N ASN A 96 1.41 8.18 -13.03
CA ASN A 96 1.50 9.58 -13.42
C ASN A 96 0.81 10.50 -12.42
N ALA A 97 -0.33 10.09 -11.88
CA ALA A 97 -1.04 10.85 -10.85
C ALA A 97 -0.18 10.98 -9.58
N GLU A 98 0.49 9.91 -9.17
CA GLU A 98 1.39 9.91 -8.03
C GLU A 98 2.60 10.82 -8.27
N LYS A 99 3.20 10.77 -9.45
CA LYS A 99 4.33 11.63 -9.81
C LYS A 99 3.92 13.11 -9.79
N SER A 100 2.73 13.44 -10.27
CA SER A 100 2.22 14.81 -10.24
C SER A 100 2.07 15.31 -8.81
N ASN A 101 1.59 14.48 -7.91
CA ASN A 101 1.44 14.82 -6.50
C ASN A 101 2.79 14.97 -5.80
N ALA A 102 3.78 14.16 -6.19
CA ALA A 102 5.11 14.19 -5.59
C ALA A 102 5.92 15.43 -5.97
N THR A 103 5.61 16.07 -7.10
CA THR A 103 6.30 17.28 -7.58
C THR A 103 5.66 18.58 -7.14
N ALA A 104 4.56 18.52 -6.45
CA ALA A 104 3.85 19.70 -5.96
C ALA A 104 4.47 20.32 -4.70
#